data_95fe1be68c7e423c8dbfaaa6a15820e3
#
_entry.id   95fe1be68c7e423c8dbfaaa6a15820e3
#
_cell.length_a   1.000
_cell.length_b   1.000
_cell.length_c   1.000
_cell.angle_alpha   90.00
_cell.angle_beta   90.00
_cell.angle_gamma   90.00
#
_symmetry.space_group_name_H-M   'P 1'
#
loop_
_entity.id
_entity.type
_entity.pdbx_description
1 polymer ?
#
loop_
_entity_poly.entity_id
_entity_poly.type
_entity_poly.pdbx_seq_one_letter_code
_entity_poly.pdbx_strand_id
1 'polypeptide(L)'
;MSYEPPFKITSQIIDLISQISEAVGEINSLENNPRHLELRKENRIKTIHSSLAIENNSLSIEQITAIIEGKRVLGNPNEIQEVKNALQAYELLLTLNSYEEKDLLKAHKLMMNDLVERNGKYRNEGVGVFDGKQVVHLAPPADRVPFLMADLFQWLKNSDVHPLIKSCVFHYEFEFIHPFQDGNGRMGRLWQTVILKDWKSVFAWLPIETLIKENQEEYYKALNSSDSNADSTNFIVFMLQTILNTIKEILETEKKITPKINVKITANQKKILEAIKQNPFVTQEELSGIVGIAKLNINKNMKKLQENGIIERVGADKNGSWQIKTEE
;
A
#
# COMPACT_ATOMS: atom_id res chain seq x y z
N MET A 1 6.13 -27.24 -23.20
CA MET A 1 6.83 -26.84 -21.96
C MET A 1 6.05 -25.66 -21.41
N SER A 2 5.77 -25.63 -20.10
CA SER A 2 5.19 -24.45 -19.46
C SER A 2 6.20 -23.28 -19.54
N TYR A 3 5.72 -22.07 -19.72
CA TYR A 3 6.53 -20.86 -19.65
C TYR A 3 7.10 -20.71 -18.24
N GLU A 4 8.40 -20.46 -18.14
CA GLU A 4 9.10 -20.19 -16.88
C GLU A 4 9.89 -18.88 -17.04
N PRO A 5 9.49 -17.80 -16.34
CA PRO A 5 10.25 -16.56 -16.34
C PRO A 5 11.67 -16.76 -15.84
N PRO A 6 12.68 -16.14 -16.47
CA PRO A 6 14.08 -16.31 -16.07
C PRO A 6 14.42 -15.48 -14.83
N PHE A 7 14.72 -16.14 -13.70
CA PHE A 7 15.27 -15.56 -12.48
C PHE A 7 15.95 -16.62 -11.61
N LYS A 8 16.73 -16.18 -10.64
CA LYS A 8 17.43 -17.03 -9.66
C LYS A 8 17.05 -16.66 -8.24
N ILE A 9 16.77 -17.66 -7.41
CA ILE A 9 16.59 -17.46 -5.97
C ILE A 9 17.98 -17.43 -5.32
N THR A 10 18.44 -16.23 -4.97
CA THR A 10 19.73 -15.99 -4.30
C THR A 10 19.58 -15.95 -2.79
N SER A 11 20.71 -16.07 -2.05
CA SER A 11 20.71 -15.87 -0.60
C SER A 11 20.16 -14.50 -0.19
N GLN A 12 20.47 -13.45 -0.97
CA GLN A 12 19.95 -12.10 -0.73
C GLN A 12 18.41 -12.04 -0.85
N ILE A 13 17.82 -12.70 -1.84
CA ILE A 13 16.35 -12.78 -2.00
C ILE A 13 15.72 -13.50 -0.80
N ILE A 14 16.32 -14.62 -0.35
CA ILE A 14 15.84 -15.38 0.83
C ILE A 14 15.88 -14.49 2.08
N ASP A 15 16.96 -13.75 2.27
CA ASP A 15 17.17 -12.84 3.42
C ASP A 15 16.13 -11.70 3.42
N LEU A 16 15.89 -11.09 2.27
CA LEU A 16 14.87 -10.04 2.10
C LEU A 16 13.46 -10.58 2.39
N ILE A 17 13.11 -11.77 1.89
CA ILE A 17 11.81 -12.41 2.15
C ILE A 17 11.63 -12.65 3.65
N SER A 18 12.66 -13.12 4.35
CA SER A 18 12.63 -13.35 5.80
C SER A 18 12.36 -12.05 6.55
N GLN A 19 13.12 -10.99 6.25
CA GLN A 19 12.95 -9.68 6.88
C GLN A 19 11.58 -9.05 6.58
N ILE A 20 11.08 -9.16 5.35
CA ILE A 20 9.76 -8.66 4.98
C ILE A 20 8.67 -9.41 5.75
N SER A 21 8.78 -10.74 5.84
CA SER A 21 7.79 -11.57 6.53
C SER A 21 7.71 -11.26 8.02
N GLU A 22 8.84 -11.01 8.68
CA GLU A 22 8.91 -10.56 10.07
C GLU A 22 8.27 -9.17 10.24
N ALA A 23 8.65 -8.20 9.41
CA ALA A 23 8.13 -6.84 9.46
C ALA A 23 6.62 -6.76 9.16
N VAL A 24 6.10 -7.59 8.25
CA VAL A 24 4.66 -7.73 8.00
C VAL A 24 3.94 -8.28 9.23
N GLY A 25 4.54 -9.22 9.96
CA GLY A 25 4.00 -9.72 11.23
C GLY A 25 3.88 -8.60 12.27
N GLU A 26 4.87 -7.70 12.36
CA GLU A 26 4.84 -6.55 13.25
C GLU A 26 3.71 -5.55 12.88
N ILE A 27 3.56 -5.20 11.59
CA ILE A 27 2.47 -4.31 11.13
C ILE A 27 1.09 -4.92 11.40
N ASN A 28 0.88 -6.21 11.13
CA ASN A 28 -0.40 -6.86 11.36
C ASN A 28 -0.84 -6.81 12.83
N SER A 29 0.13 -6.82 13.77
CA SER A 29 -0.19 -6.66 15.19
C SER A 29 -0.76 -5.27 15.54
N LEU A 30 -0.56 -4.30 14.68
CA LEU A 30 -1.07 -2.93 14.82
C LEU A 30 -2.44 -2.71 14.16
N GLU A 31 -2.97 -3.68 13.40
CA GLU A 31 -4.19 -3.51 12.58
C GLU A 31 -5.46 -3.13 13.37
N ASN A 32 -5.53 -3.42 14.66
CA ASN A 32 -6.70 -3.12 15.50
C ASN A 32 -6.76 -1.68 16.01
N ASN A 33 -5.81 -0.81 15.64
CA ASN A 33 -5.77 0.57 16.09
C ASN A 33 -6.69 1.46 15.20
N PRO A 34 -7.65 2.24 15.77
CA PRO A 34 -8.51 3.17 15.01
C PRO A 34 -7.75 4.17 14.12
N ARG A 35 -6.51 4.52 14.48
CA ARG A 35 -5.62 5.39 13.68
C ARG A 35 -5.22 4.77 12.34
N HIS A 36 -5.25 3.44 12.23
CA HIS A 36 -4.97 2.75 10.96
C HIS A 36 -5.92 3.14 9.82
N LEU A 37 -7.14 3.54 10.13
CA LEU A 37 -8.09 3.97 9.10
C LEU A 37 -7.62 5.29 8.43
N GLU A 38 -7.11 6.21 9.23
CA GLU A 38 -6.58 7.50 8.75
C GLU A 38 -5.28 7.30 7.97
N LEU A 39 -4.37 6.49 8.52
CA LEU A 39 -3.12 6.11 7.86
C LEU A 39 -3.36 5.40 6.51
N ARG A 40 -4.34 4.51 6.42
CA ARG A 40 -4.74 3.86 5.16
C ARG A 40 -5.21 4.86 4.11
N LYS A 41 -5.99 5.86 4.53
CA LYS A 41 -6.44 6.95 3.63
C LYS A 41 -5.26 7.79 3.14
N GLU A 42 -4.37 8.20 4.03
CA GLU A 42 -3.17 8.96 3.69
C GLU A 42 -2.24 8.17 2.76
N ASN A 43 -1.98 6.90 3.07
CA ASN A 43 -1.14 6.04 2.26
C ASN A 43 -1.74 5.80 0.88
N ARG A 44 -3.08 5.68 0.75
CA ARG A 44 -3.73 5.59 -0.56
C ARG A 44 -3.51 6.86 -1.39
N ILE A 45 -3.60 8.05 -0.78
CA ILE A 45 -3.30 9.31 -1.47
C ILE A 45 -1.85 9.34 -1.94
N LYS A 46 -0.89 8.93 -1.08
CA LYS A 46 0.53 8.83 -1.42
C LYS A 46 0.78 7.85 -2.58
N THR A 47 0.17 6.67 -2.53
CA THR A 47 0.24 5.66 -3.59
C THR A 47 -0.24 6.23 -4.94
N ILE A 48 -1.42 6.83 -4.99
CA ILE A 48 -1.99 7.42 -6.22
C ILE A 48 -1.06 8.54 -6.73
N HIS A 49 -0.69 9.49 -5.86
CA HIS A 49 0.23 10.57 -6.22
C HIS A 49 1.52 10.04 -6.81
N SER A 50 2.21 9.12 -6.12
CA SER A 50 3.52 8.61 -6.54
C SER A 50 3.43 7.78 -7.82
N SER A 51 2.41 6.92 -7.95
CA SER A 51 2.20 6.12 -9.17
C SER A 51 1.95 6.99 -10.39
N LEU A 52 1.19 8.09 -10.26
CA LEU A 52 0.97 9.03 -11.35
C LEU A 52 2.19 9.92 -11.62
N ALA A 53 2.91 10.34 -10.57
CA ALA A 53 4.12 11.16 -10.71
C ALA A 53 5.28 10.41 -11.39
N ILE A 54 5.35 9.07 -11.29
CA ILE A 54 6.28 8.24 -12.07
C ILE A 54 6.02 8.41 -13.57
N GLU A 55 4.75 8.56 -13.96
CA GLU A 55 4.29 8.79 -15.34
C GLU A 55 4.19 10.28 -15.71
N ASN A 56 4.90 11.15 -14.99
CA ASN A 56 5.00 12.60 -15.23
C ASN A 56 3.71 13.40 -14.98
N ASN A 57 2.74 12.88 -14.23
CA ASN A 57 1.64 13.71 -13.73
C ASN A 57 2.21 14.75 -12.76
N SER A 58 1.88 16.03 -12.99
CA SER A 58 2.49 17.17 -12.29
C SER A 58 1.69 17.67 -11.08
N LEU A 59 0.52 17.09 -10.81
CA LEU A 59 -0.35 17.51 -9.71
C LEU A 59 0.28 17.23 -8.35
N SER A 60 0.23 18.22 -7.45
CA SER A 60 0.73 18.05 -6.08
C SER A 60 -0.18 17.14 -5.24
N ILE A 61 0.35 16.64 -4.13
CA ILE A 61 -0.40 15.78 -3.21
C ILE A 61 -1.65 16.49 -2.65
N GLU A 62 -1.59 17.82 -2.45
CA GLU A 62 -2.72 18.65 -2.01
C GLU A 62 -3.79 18.75 -3.10
N GLN A 63 -3.38 18.90 -4.36
CA GLN A 63 -4.30 18.93 -5.50
C GLN A 63 -4.99 17.57 -5.68
N ILE A 64 -4.23 16.48 -5.60
CA ILE A 64 -4.77 15.12 -5.65
C ILE A 64 -5.75 14.87 -4.49
N THR A 65 -5.39 15.28 -3.27
CA THR A 65 -6.27 15.20 -2.11
C THR A 65 -7.57 15.96 -2.35
N ALA A 66 -7.48 17.19 -2.87
CA ALA A 66 -8.65 17.99 -3.18
C ALA A 66 -9.57 17.35 -4.25
N ILE A 67 -8.98 16.71 -5.29
CA ILE A 67 -9.74 15.95 -6.30
C ILE A 67 -10.46 14.76 -5.67
N ILE A 68 -9.77 13.99 -4.82
CA ILE A 68 -10.34 12.84 -4.10
C ILE A 68 -11.50 13.27 -3.19
N GLU A 69 -11.41 14.46 -2.60
CA GLU A 69 -12.47 15.06 -1.78
C GLU A 69 -13.60 15.73 -2.61
N GLY A 70 -13.57 15.61 -3.92
CA GLY A 70 -14.59 16.18 -4.82
C GLY A 70 -14.51 17.71 -5.00
N LYS A 71 -13.40 18.33 -4.60
CA LYS A 71 -13.17 19.77 -4.77
C LYS A 71 -12.70 20.10 -6.20
N ARG A 72 -12.96 21.32 -6.65
CA ARG A 72 -12.45 21.81 -7.93
C ARG A 72 -10.97 22.16 -7.80
N VAL A 73 -10.17 21.67 -8.76
CA VAL A 73 -8.73 21.93 -8.85
C VAL A 73 -8.42 22.53 -10.23
N LEU A 74 -7.51 23.49 -10.28
CA LEU A 74 -6.93 23.99 -11.52
C LEU A 74 -5.74 23.08 -11.90
N GLY A 75 -5.75 22.59 -13.13
CA GLY A 75 -4.70 21.70 -13.66
C GLY A 75 -5.04 21.22 -15.07
N ASN A 76 -4.16 20.42 -15.65
CA ASN A 76 -4.40 19.78 -16.94
C ASN A 76 -5.61 18.82 -16.82
N PRO A 77 -6.61 18.91 -17.70
CA PRO A 77 -7.79 18.04 -17.64
C PRO A 77 -7.46 16.54 -17.67
N ASN A 78 -6.46 16.14 -18.46
CA ASN A 78 -6.03 14.74 -18.54
C ASN A 78 -5.39 14.28 -17.22
N GLU A 79 -4.54 15.10 -16.60
CA GLU A 79 -3.93 14.78 -15.30
C GLU A 79 -4.99 14.65 -14.19
N ILE A 80 -6.01 15.53 -14.20
CA ILE A 80 -7.13 15.42 -13.28
C ILE A 80 -7.94 14.14 -13.53
N GLN A 81 -8.12 13.75 -14.81
CA GLN A 81 -8.80 12.52 -15.17
C GLN A 81 -8.01 11.29 -14.72
N GLU A 82 -6.69 11.30 -14.86
CA GLU A 82 -5.80 10.24 -14.34
C GLU A 82 -5.99 10.01 -12.84
N VAL A 83 -6.08 11.08 -12.05
CA VAL A 83 -6.31 10.96 -10.60
C VAL A 83 -7.65 10.29 -10.29
N LYS A 84 -8.73 10.71 -10.98
CA LYS A 84 -10.07 10.11 -10.80
C LYS A 84 -10.09 8.64 -11.17
N ASN A 85 -9.42 8.29 -12.26
CA ASN A 85 -9.31 6.92 -12.74
C ASN A 85 -8.50 6.05 -11.78
N ALA A 86 -7.34 6.54 -11.34
CA ALA A 86 -6.51 5.85 -10.38
C ALA A 86 -7.28 5.62 -9.06
N LEU A 87 -8.00 6.61 -8.55
CA LEU A 87 -8.85 6.42 -7.37
C LEU A 87 -9.80 5.24 -7.53
N GLN A 88 -10.56 5.20 -8.65
CA GLN A 88 -11.51 4.13 -8.93
C GLN A 88 -10.83 2.75 -9.06
N ALA A 89 -9.67 2.69 -9.72
CA ALA A 89 -8.92 1.45 -9.89
C ALA A 89 -8.38 0.93 -8.55
N TYR A 90 -7.88 1.82 -7.68
CA TYR A 90 -7.40 1.44 -6.34
C TYR A 90 -8.54 1.13 -5.36
N GLU A 91 -9.74 1.70 -5.51
CA GLU A 91 -10.93 1.30 -4.75
C GLU A 91 -11.38 -0.12 -5.12
N LEU A 92 -11.25 -0.49 -6.40
CA LEU A 92 -11.57 -1.83 -6.88
C LEU A 92 -10.57 -2.89 -6.37
N LEU A 93 -9.36 -2.50 -5.97
CA LEU A 93 -8.23 -3.38 -5.65
C LEU A 93 -8.61 -4.55 -4.72
N LEU A 94 -9.44 -4.29 -3.69
CA LEU A 94 -9.84 -5.32 -2.73
C LEU A 94 -10.73 -6.42 -3.34
N THR A 95 -11.37 -6.16 -4.48
CA THR A 95 -12.28 -7.09 -5.17
C THR A 95 -11.63 -7.83 -6.32
N LEU A 96 -10.43 -7.40 -6.74
CA LEU A 96 -9.70 -8.03 -7.84
C LEU A 96 -9.06 -9.35 -7.39
N ASN A 97 -9.11 -10.33 -8.28
CA ASN A 97 -8.41 -11.60 -8.13
C ASN A 97 -7.14 -11.57 -8.98
N SER A 98 -5.98 -11.70 -8.36
CA SER A 98 -4.68 -11.62 -9.05
C SER A 98 -4.45 -12.67 -10.12
N TYR A 99 -5.18 -13.80 -10.07
CA TYR A 99 -5.07 -14.91 -11.00
C TYR A 99 -6.02 -14.81 -12.21
N GLU A 100 -6.81 -13.73 -12.28
CA GLU A 100 -7.85 -13.57 -13.32
C GLU A 100 -7.48 -12.43 -14.28
N GLU A 101 -7.11 -12.78 -15.51
CA GLU A 101 -6.80 -11.83 -16.58
C GLU A 101 -7.94 -10.83 -16.85
N LYS A 102 -9.21 -11.28 -16.77
CA LYS A 102 -10.38 -10.41 -16.92
C LYS A 102 -10.41 -9.27 -15.89
N ASP A 103 -9.90 -9.52 -14.70
CA ASP A 103 -9.84 -8.51 -13.64
C ASP A 103 -8.72 -7.48 -13.92
N LEU A 104 -7.59 -7.90 -14.50
CA LEU A 104 -6.56 -6.99 -15.02
C LEU A 104 -7.14 -6.08 -16.12
N LEU A 105 -7.85 -6.63 -17.09
CA LEU A 105 -8.46 -5.86 -18.17
C LEU A 105 -9.52 -4.89 -17.64
N LYS A 106 -10.30 -5.30 -16.63
CA LYS A 106 -11.27 -4.44 -15.94
C LYS A 106 -10.58 -3.29 -15.21
N ALA A 107 -9.49 -3.56 -14.50
CA ALA A 107 -8.71 -2.53 -13.80
C ALA A 107 -8.10 -1.53 -14.80
N HIS A 108 -7.52 -2.01 -15.89
CA HIS A 108 -7.00 -1.16 -16.97
C HIS A 108 -8.11 -0.29 -17.61
N LYS A 109 -9.29 -0.85 -17.81
CA LYS A 109 -10.43 -0.10 -18.35
C LYS A 109 -10.77 1.11 -17.48
N LEU A 110 -10.72 0.96 -16.14
CA LEU A 110 -10.95 2.07 -15.21
C LEU A 110 -9.76 3.03 -15.18
N MET A 111 -8.53 2.49 -15.10
CA MET A 111 -7.31 3.29 -15.00
C MET A 111 -7.13 4.22 -16.20
N MET A 112 -7.56 3.79 -17.37
CA MET A 112 -7.36 4.50 -18.64
C MET A 112 -8.66 5.03 -19.24
N ASN A 113 -9.75 5.12 -18.45
CA ASN A 113 -11.03 5.62 -18.93
C ASN A 113 -10.90 7.09 -19.42
N ASP A 114 -11.43 7.39 -20.60
CA ASP A 114 -11.36 8.70 -21.27
C ASP A 114 -9.93 9.23 -21.54
N LEU A 115 -8.90 8.39 -21.38
CA LEU A 115 -7.51 8.73 -21.71
C LEU A 115 -7.04 8.02 -22.99
N VAL A 116 -7.50 6.80 -23.24
CA VAL A 116 -7.18 6.03 -24.45
C VAL A 116 -8.41 5.34 -25.01
N GLU A 117 -8.45 5.17 -26.36
CA GLU A 117 -9.58 4.54 -27.03
C GLU A 117 -9.70 3.04 -26.71
N ARG A 118 -8.55 2.34 -26.56
CA ARG A 118 -8.50 0.89 -26.33
C ARG A 118 -8.37 0.52 -24.85
N ASN A 119 -9.00 1.27 -23.96
CA ASN A 119 -8.97 0.90 -22.55
C ASN A 119 -9.57 -0.49 -22.29
N GLY A 120 -8.95 -1.26 -21.42
CA GLY A 120 -9.37 -2.62 -21.08
C GLY A 120 -9.15 -3.66 -22.19
N LYS A 121 -8.30 -3.35 -23.18
CA LYS A 121 -7.95 -4.27 -24.28
C LYS A 121 -6.46 -4.21 -24.55
N TYR A 122 -5.86 -5.34 -24.87
CA TYR A 122 -4.48 -5.40 -25.32
C TYR A 122 -4.28 -4.60 -26.61
N ARG A 123 -3.07 -4.09 -26.78
CA ARG A 123 -2.65 -3.37 -27.99
C ARG A 123 -2.70 -4.30 -29.22
N ASN A 124 -2.93 -3.70 -30.36
CA ASN A 124 -2.91 -4.35 -31.67
C ASN A 124 -1.82 -3.78 -32.58
N GLU A 125 -1.01 -2.87 -32.07
CA GLU A 125 0.09 -2.23 -32.77
C GLU A 125 1.39 -2.41 -31.99
N GLY A 126 2.53 -2.26 -32.69
CA GLY A 126 3.84 -2.24 -32.06
C GLY A 126 4.00 -1.01 -31.16
N VAL A 127 4.61 -1.19 -30.00
CA VAL A 127 5.01 -0.11 -29.10
C VAL A 127 6.46 -0.30 -28.70
N GLY A 128 7.13 0.83 -28.38
CA GLY A 128 8.47 0.83 -27.80
C GLY A 128 8.48 1.75 -26.59
N VAL A 129 9.31 1.44 -25.62
CA VAL A 129 9.58 2.33 -24.50
C VAL A 129 10.76 3.21 -24.92
N PHE A 130 10.58 4.53 -24.80
CA PHE A 130 11.56 5.52 -25.23
C PHE A 130 12.10 6.29 -24.01
N ASP A 131 13.41 6.50 -24.00
CA ASP A 131 14.05 7.52 -23.16
C ASP A 131 14.55 8.65 -24.09
N GLY A 132 13.82 9.74 -24.12
CA GLY A 132 14.00 10.80 -25.10
C GLY A 132 13.80 10.30 -26.53
N LYS A 133 14.90 10.22 -27.32
CA LYS A 133 14.89 9.72 -28.70
C LYS A 133 15.40 8.28 -28.86
N GLN A 134 15.88 7.68 -27.77
CA GLN A 134 16.42 6.31 -27.77
C GLN A 134 15.34 5.31 -27.39
N VAL A 135 15.23 4.22 -28.18
CA VAL A 135 14.42 3.06 -27.80
C VAL A 135 15.18 2.30 -26.74
N VAL A 136 14.67 2.28 -25.50
CA VAL A 136 15.28 1.55 -24.40
C VAL A 136 14.74 0.13 -24.26
N HIS A 137 13.51 -0.10 -24.73
CA HIS A 137 12.90 -1.43 -24.80
C HIS A 137 12.02 -1.51 -26.04
N LEU A 138 12.16 -2.59 -26.81
CA LEU A 138 11.26 -2.93 -27.91
C LEU A 138 10.33 -4.05 -27.45
N ALA A 139 9.08 -3.69 -27.18
CA ALA A 139 8.10 -4.66 -26.73
C ALA A 139 7.84 -5.75 -27.80
N PRO A 140 7.43 -6.98 -27.39
CA PRO A 140 7.10 -8.05 -28.31
C PRO A 140 6.03 -7.64 -29.34
N PRO A 141 5.96 -8.30 -30.52
CA PRO A 141 4.91 -8.04 -31.51
C PRO A 141 3.50 -8.15 -30.91
N ALA A 142 2.58 -7.28 -31.37
CA ALA A 142 1.24 -7.16 -30.78
C ALA A 142 0.41 -8.45 -30.86
N ASP A 143 0.56 -9.22 -31.91
CA ASP A 143 -0.08 -10.52 -32.09
C ASP A 143 0.36 -11.59 -31.08
N ARG A 144 1.55 -11.41 -30.46
CA ARG A 144 2.07 -12.29 -29.42
C ARG A 144 1.55 -11.95 -28.03
N VAL A 145 1.11 -10.71 -27.78
CA VAL A 145 0.71 -10.22 -26.45
C VAL A 145 -0.34 -11.10 -25.76
N PRO A 146 -1.45 -11.52 -26.40
CA PRO A 146 -2.43 -12.37 -25.73
C PRO A 146 -1.87 -13.71 -25.25
N PHE A 147 -0.95 -14.30 -26.02
CA PHE A 147 -0.32 -15.57 -25.65
C PHE A 147 0.68 -15.38 -24.48
N LEU A 148 1.51 -14.35 -24.55
CA LEU A 148 2.47 -14.04 -23.49
C LEU A 148 1.76 -13.72 -22.16
N MET A 149 0.66 -12.97 -22.21
CA MET A 149 -0.13 -12.68 -21.01
C MET A 149 -0.81 -13.94 -20.47
N ALA A 150 -1.37 -14.80 -21.32
CA ALA A 150 -1.94 -16.08 -20.90
C ALA A 150 -0.89 -16.97 -20.21
N ASP A 151 0.32 -17.07 -20.80
CA ASP A 151 1.44 -17.82 -20.23
C ASP A 151 1.87 -17.24 -18.86
N LEU A 152 1.95 -15.90 -18.73
CA LEU A 152 2.29 -15.23 -17.50
C LEU A 152 1.26 -15.47 -16.38
N PHE A 153 -0.05 -15.39 -16.69
CA PHE A 153 -1.11 -15.72 -15.74
C PHE A 153 -1.12 -17.20 -15.36
N GLN A 154 -0.85 -18.11 -16.32
CA GLN A 154 -0.73 -19.53 -16.04
C GLN A 154 0.45 -19.81 -15.10
N TRP A 155 1.61 -19.18 -15.34
CA TRP A 155 2.75 -19.27 -14.44
C TRP A 155 2.42 -18.73 -13.04
N LEU A 156 1.81 -17.55 -12.95
CA LEU A 156 1.42 -16.93 -11.68
C LEU A 156 0.53 -17.87 -10.84
N LYS A 157 -0.40 -18.54 -11.50
CA LYS A 157 -1.35 -19.46 -10.85
C LYS A 157 -0.72 -20.76 -10.39
N ASN A 158 0.16 -21.34 -11.20
CA ASN A 158 0.66 -22.70 -11.01
C ASN A 158 2.03 -22.78 -10.31
N SER A 159 2.77 -21.67 -10.24
CA SER A 159 4.08 -21.62 -9.61
C SER A 159 3.99 -21.77 -8.09
N ASP A 160 4.90 -22.53 -7.49
CA ASP A 160 5.06 -22.68 -6.03
C ASP A 160 6.00 -21.64 -5.40
N VAL A 161 6.46 -20.67 -6.19
CA VAL A 161 7.37 -19.62 -5.73
C VAL A 161 6.65 -18.69 -4.74
N HIS A 162 7.40 -18.16 -3.78
CA HIS A 162 6.86 -17.28 -2.74
C HIS A 162 6.14 -16.05 -3.34
N PRO A 163 4.98 -15.62 -2.81
CA PRO A 163 4.19 -14.50 -3.37
C PRO A 163 4.96 -13.19 -3.55
N LEU A 164 5.93 -12.89 -2.68
CA LEU A 164 6.82 -11.73 -2.83
C LEU A 164 7.63 -11.81 -4.13
N ILE A 165 8.18 -12.98 -4.47
CA ILE A 165 8.90 -13.17 -5.73
C ILE A 165 7.92 -13.14 -6.90
N LYS A 166 6.79 -13.85 -6.81
CA LYS A 166 5.76 -13.85 -7.86
C LYS A 166 5.34 -12.44 -8.25
N SER A 167 5.13 -11.57 -7.27
CA SER A 167 4.71 -10.19 -7.52
C SER A 167 5.77 -9.38 -8.27
N CYS A 168 7.04 -9.56 -7.95
CA CYS A 168 8.15 -8.88 -8.62
C CYS A 168 8.37 -9.44 -10.03
N VAL A 169 8.34 -10.76 -10.20
CA VAL A 169 8.47 -11.40 -11.52
C VAL A 169 7.30 -10.99 -12.43
N PHE A 170 6.06 -11.04 -11.93
CA PHE A 170 4.91 -10.61 -12.72
C PHE A 170 5.04 -9.15 -13.14
N HIS A 171 5.47 -8.26 -12.24
CA HIS A 171 5.68 -6.85 -12.56
C HIS A 171 6.70 -6.67 -13.68
N TYR A 172 7.87 -7.33 -13.56
CA TYR A 172 8.91 -7.26 -14.59
C TYR A 172 8.43 -7.79 -15.94
N GLU A 173 7.87 -9.00 -15.97
CA GLU A 173 7.36 -9.62 -17.21
C GLU A 173 6.24 -8.80 -17.85
N PHE A 174 5.39 -8.20 -17.03
CA PHE A 174 4.33 -7.32 -17.50
C PHE A 174 4.91 -6.05 -18.17
N GLU A 175 5.93 -5.41 -17.57
CA GLU A 175 6.62 -4.27 -18.17
C GLU A 175 7.35 -4.70 -19.46
N PHE A 176 7.96 -5.89 -19.50
CA PHE A 176 8.61 -6.43 -20.68
C PHE A 176 7.62 -6.70 -21.83
N ILE A 177 6.49 -7.34 -21.55
CA ILE A 177 5.44 -7.62 -22.54
C ILE A 177 4.80 -6.32 -23.03
N HIS A 178 4.65 -5.35 -22.15
CA HIS A 178 4.05 -4.05 -22.42
C HIS A 178 2.69 -4.16 -23.11
N PRO A 179 1.70 -4.83 -22.47
CA PRO A 179 0.52 -5.36 -23.15
C PRO A 179 -0.47 -4.30 -23.63
N PHE A 180 -0.42 -3.09 -23.14
CA PHE A 180 -1.37 -2.04 -23.46
C PHE A 180 -0.74 -0.93 -24.32
N GLN A 181 -1.59 -0.13 -24.95
CA GLN A 181 -1.15 1.04 -25.71
C GLN A 181 -0.54 2.12 -24.80
N ASP A 182 -1.12 2.29 -23.59
CA ASP A 182 -0.67 3.18 -22.55
C ASP A 182 -1.12 2.63 -21.17
N GLY A 183 -0.54 3.13 -20.09
CA GLY A 183 -0.88 2.76 -18.72
C GLY A 183 -0.19 1.50 -18.20
N ASN A 184 0.80 0.96 -18.91
CA ASN A 184 1.50 -0.26 -18.49
C ASN A 184 2.15 -0.09 -17.14
N GLY A 185 2.96 0.94 -16.92
CA GLY A 185 3.61 1.19 -15.62
C GLY A 185 2.63 1.32 -14.46
N ARG A 186 1.53 2.06 -14.64
CA ARG A 186 0.46 2.18 -13.64
C ARG A 186 -0.18 0.83 -13.32
N MET A 187 -0.40 0.01 -14.35
CA MET A 187 -0.99 -1.32 -14.20
C MET A 187 -0.03 -2.34 -13.60
N GLY A 188 1.25 -2.32 -13.96
CA GLY A 188 2.29 -3.19 -13.39
C GLY A 188 2.39 -2.99 -11.88
N ARG A 189 2.46 -1.74 -11.41
CA ARG A 189 2.48 -1.39 -9.98
C ARG A 189 1.18 -1.78 -9.28
N LEU A 190 0.02 -1.46 -9.84
CA LEU A 190 -1.26 -1.87 -9.28
C LEU A 190 -1.36 -3.40 -9.17
N TRP A 191 -0.98 -4.14 -10.22
CA TRP A 191 -1.12 -5.59 -10.22
C TRP A 191 -0.16 -6.28 -9.25
N GLN A 192 1.05 -5.74 -9.09
CA GLN A 192 1.95 -6.16 -8.01
C GLN A 192 1.28 -6.05 -6.64
N THR A 193 0.61 -4.92 -6.38
CA THR A 193 -0.14 -4.71 -5.13
C THR A 193 -1.30 -5.71 -5.00
N VAL A 194 -2.01 -6.03 -6.08
CA VAL A 194 -3.09 -7.05 -6.08
C VAL A 194 -2.55 -8.43 -5.71
N ILE A 195 -1.40 -8.84 -6.28
CA ILE A 195 -0.76 -10.13 -5.96
C ILE A 195 -0.34 -10.17 -4.48
N LEU A 196 0.29 -9.10 -4.00
CA LEU A 196 0.75 -9.00 -2.62
C LEU A 196 -0.41 -8.98 -1.62
N LYS A 197 -1.51 -8.28 -1.94
CA LYS A 197 -2.73 -8.23 -1.12
C LYS A 197 -3.37 -9.62 -0.97
N ASP A 198 -3.35 -10.45 -2.01
CA ASP A 198 -3.89 -11.82 -1.93
C ASP A 198 -3.05 -12.71 -0.99
N TRP A 199 -1.79 -12.39 -0.79
CA TRP A 199 -0.94 -13.03 0.22
C TRP A 199 -1.15 -12.45 1.63
N LYS A 200 -1.10 -11.10 1.76
CA LYS A 200 -1.29 -10.38 3.03
C LYS A 200 -2.05 -9.08 2.80
N SER A 201 -3.19 -8.93 3.47
CA SER A 201 -4.11 -7.78 3.30
C SER A 201 -3.46 -6.41 3.51
N VAL A 202 -2.43 -6.33 4.36
CA VAL A 202 -1.68 -5.11 4.65
C VAL A 202 -1.14 -4.43 3.39
N PHE A 203 -0.75 -5.20 2.38
CA PHE A 203 -0.22 -4.66 1.13
C PHE A 203 -1.24 -3.83 0.33
N ALA A 204 -2.53 -3.95 0.60
CA ALA A 204 -3.55 -3.13 -0.04
C ALA A 204 -3.44 -1.63 0.28
N TRP A 205 -2.66 -1.24 1.28
CA TRP A 205 -2.49 0.15 1.73
C TRP A 205 -1.04 0.57 1.98
N LEU A 206 -0.05 -0.28 1.69
CA LEU A 206 1.37 0.09 1.76
C LEU A 206 1.73 0.95 0.52
N PRO A 207 2.28 2.17 0.71
CA PRO A 207 2.60 3.08 -0.39
C PRO A 207 3.96 2.75 -1.03
N ILE A 208 4.11 1.55 -1.60
CA ILE A 208 5.34 1.05 -2.22
C ILE A 208 5.78 1.99 -3.36
N GLU A 209 4.82 2.55 -4.09
CA GLU A 209 5.04 3.48 -5.20
C GLU A 209 5.75 4.76 -4.76
N THR A 210 5.66 5.15 -3.50
CA THR A 210 6.37 6.33 -2.99
C THR A 210 7.87 6.12 -3.06
N LEU A 211 8.37 4.99 -2.56
CA LEU A 211 9.79 4.67 -2.62
C LEU A 211 10.27 4.34 -4.05
N ILE A 212 9.40 3.77 -4.90
CA ILE A 212 9.71 3.63 -6.33
C ILE A 212 9.92 5.01 -6.95
N LYS A 213 9.04 5.99 -6.67
CA LYS A 213 9.17 7.36 -7.18
C LYS A 213 10.43 8.05 -6.68
N GLU A 214 10.74 7.91 -5.41
CA GLU A 214 11.95 8.51 -4.80
C GLU A 214 13.24 7.91 -5.36
N ASN A 215 13.21 6.64 -5.77
CA ASN A 215 14.35 5.90 -6.37
C ASN A 215 14.07 5.54 -7.83
N GLN A 216 13.47 6.47 -8.59
CA GLN A 216 12.98 6.20 -9.95
C GLN A 216 14.11 5.84 -10.93
N GLU A 217 15.29 6.43 -10.77
CA GLU A 217 16.45 6.08 -11.59
C GLU A 217 16.92 4.64 -11.36
N GLU A 218 16.97 4.20 -10.10
CA GLU A 218 17.34 2.83 -9.72
C GLU A 218 16.29 1.82 -10.18
N TYR A 219 15.01 2.20 -10.15
CA TYR A 219 13.93 1.38 -10.69
C TYR A 219 14.11 1.11 -12.18
N TYR A 220 14.36 2.15 -12.98
CA TYR A 220 14.60 1.97 -14.42
C TYR A 220 15.94 1.28 -14.70
N LYS A 221 16.99 1.52 -13.92
CA LYS A 221 18.24 0.77 -14.03
C LYS A 221 18.03 -0.73 -13.76
N ALA A 222 17.21 -1.08 -12.75
CA ALA A 222 16.91 -2.48 -12.45
C ALA A 222 16.14 -3.15 -13.59
N LEU A 223 15.14 -2.48 -14.21
CA LEU A 223 14.45 -2.95 -15.40
C LEU A 223 15.41 -3.17 -16.58
N ASN A 224 16.18 -2.14 -16.95
CA ASN A 224 17.10 -2.19 -18.08
C ASN A 224 18.20 -3.23 -17.89
N SER A 225 18.72 -3.38 -16.68
CA SER A 225 19.71 -4.43 -16.35
C SER A 225 19.12 -5.83 -16.50
N SER A 226 17.86 -6.00 -16.09
CA SER A 226 17.17 -7.28 -16.21
C SER A 226 16.90 -7.63 -17.68
N ASP A 227 16.47 -6.65 -18.49
CA ASP A 227 16.29 -6.82 -19.94
C ASP A 227 17.59 -7.23 -20.63
N SER A 228 18.69 -6.52 -20.31
CA SER A 228 20.01 -6.78 -20.92
C SER A 228 20.57 -8.16 -20.57
N ASN A 229 20.23 -8.68 -19.38
CA ASN A 229 20.68 -9.99 -18.93
C ASN A 229 19.69 -11.11 -19.24
N ALA A 230 18.49 -10.80 -19.73
CA ALA A 230 17.36 -11.73 -19.85
C ALA A 230 17.13 -12.51 -18.54
N ASP A 231 17.22 -11.83 -17.40
CA ASP A 231 17.12 -12.40 -16.05
C ASP A 231 16.60 -11.33 -15.08
N SER A 232 15.43 -11.56 -14.48
CA SER A 232 14.73 -10.60 -13.62
C SER A 232 15.26 -10.53 -12.17
N THR A 233 16.32 -11.27 -11.84
CA THR A 233 16.86 -11.35 -10.47
C THR A 233 17.20 -9.98 -9.88
N ASN A 234 17.83 -9.09 -10.65
CA ASN A 234 18.18 -7.75 -10.19
C ASN A 234 16.96 -6.91 -9.89
N PHE A 235 15.93 -6.98 -10.72
CA PHE A 235 14.66 -6.30 -10.49
C PHE A 235 13.93 -6.84 -9.24
N ILE A 236 13.94 -8.16 -9.04
CA ILE A 236 13.37 -8.80 -7.83
C ILE A 236 14.06 -8.26 -6.58
N VAL A 237 15.40 -8.21 -6.56
CA VAL A 237 16.16 -7.69 -5.41
C VAL A 237 15.80 -6.23 -5.13
N PHE A 238 15.77 -5.38 -6.17
CA PHE A 238 15.38 -3.98 -6.03
C PHE A 238 13.97 -3.84 -5.44
N MET A 239 12.99 -4.54 -5.98
CA MET A 239 11.61 -4.45 -5.52
C MET A 239 11.42 -4.97 -4.09
N LEU A 240 12.07 -6.10 -3.74
CA LEU A 240 12.01 -6.62 -2.37
C LEU A 240 12.66 -5.64 -1.37
N GLN A 241 13.76 -5.00 -1.73
CA GLN A 241 14.38 -3.97 -0.89
C GLN A 241 13.46 -2.75 -0.72
N THR A 242 12.80 -2.31 -1.78
CA THR A 242 11.81 -1.23 -1.76
C THR A 242 10.63 -1.58 -0.85
N ILE A 243 10.09 -2.78 -0.97
CA ILE A 243 9.00 -3.27 -0.09
C ILE A 243 9.44 -3.26 1.37
N LEU A 244 10.63 -3.80 1.68
CA LEU A 244 11.16 -3.84 3.05
C LEU A 244 11.33 -2.44 3.63
N ASN A 245 11.87 -1.50 2.84
CA ASN A 245 12.08 -0.12 3.28
C ASN A 245 10.74 0.58 3.54
N THR A 246 9.74 0.42 2.65
CA THR A 246 8.38 0.96 2.85
C THR A 246 7.78 0.48 4.18
N ILE A 247 7.90 -0.80 4.48
CA ILE A 247 7.37 -1.38 5.73
C ILE A 247 8.12 -0.79 6.94
N LYS A 248 9.45 -0.69 6.89
CA LYS A 248 10.28 -0.12 7.97
C LYS A 248 9.93 1.33 8.25
N GLU A 249 9.73 2.16 7.22
CA GLU A 249 9.34 3.57 7.38
C GLU A 249 7.99 3.72 8.07
N ILE A 250 7.02 2.86 7.73
CA ILE A 250 5.72 2.86 8.39
C ILE A 250 5.86 2.46 9.86
N LEU A 251 6.60 1.39 10.16
CA LEU A 251 6.85 0.94 11.53
C LEU A 251 7.57 2.01 12.37
N GLU A 252 8.54 2.73 11.78
CA GLU A 252 9.23 3.84 12.45
C GLU A 252 8.29 5.02 12.70
N THR A 253 7.42 5.33 11.74
CA THR A 253 6.43 6.41 11.87
C THR A 253 5.44 6.07 12.99
N GLU A 254 4.93 4.85 13.03
CA GLU A 254 4.07 4.37 14.10
C GLU A 254 4.76 4.41 15.47
N LYS A 255 6.03 4.01 15.55
CA LYS A 255 6.83 4.08 16.81
C LYS A 255 7.06 5.53 17.28
N LYS A 256 7.14 6.51 16.37
CA LYS A 256 7.28 7.93 16.71
C LYS A 256 5.96 8.56 17.14
N ILE A 257 4.86 8.15 16.52
CA ILE A 257 3.50 8.65 16.78
C ILE A 257 2.92 8.01 18.05
N THR A 258 3.27 6.76 18.32
CA THR A 258 2.97 6.11 19.59
C THR A 258 3.98 6.64 20.61
N PRO A 259 3.63 7.57 21.51
CA PRO A 259 4.54 7.94 22.57
C PRO A 259 4.96 6.63 23.23
N LYS A 260 6.26 6.47 23.52
CA LYS A 260 6.74 5.39 24.39
C LYS A 260 6.07 5.60 25.77
N ILE A 261 4.83 5.12 25.89
CA ILE A 261 4.16 5.01 27.16
C ILE A 261 4.83 3.83 27.87
N ASN A 262 6.08 4.02 28.26
CA ASN A 262 6.74 3.23 29.30
C ASN A 262 6.13 3.60 30.67
N VAL A 263 4.81 3.87 30.68
CA VAL A 263 4.07 4.05 31.89
C VAL A 263 3.65 2.67 32.35
N LYS A 264 4.32 2.19 33.37
CA LYS A 264 3.94 0.98 34.09
C LYS A 264 2.51 1.18 34.59
N ILE A 265 1.52 0.77 33.81
CA ILE A 265 0.10 0.87 34.16
C ILE A 265 -0.12 0.03 35.41
N THR A 266 -0.54 0.65 36.49
CA THR A 266 -0.81 -0.04 37.75
C THR A 266 -2.09 -0.89 37.66
N ALA A 267 -2.24 -1.90 38.51
CA ALA A 267 -3.45 -2.74 38.56
C ALA A 267 -4.74 -1.91 38.69
N ASN A 268 -4.71 -0.81 39.44
CA ASN A 268 -5.84 0.09 39.57
C ASN A 268 -6.14 0.88 38.29
N GLN A 269 -5.09 1.32 37.59
CA GLN A 269 -5.23 2.00 36.27
C GLN A 269 -5.80 1.05 35.21
N LYS A 270 -5.39 -0.24 35.19
CA LYS A 270 -6.01 -1.25 34.33
C LYS A 270 -7.51 -1.38 34.57
N LYS A 271 -7.95 -1.53 35.81
CA LYS A 271 -9.37 -1.58 36.18
C LYS A 271 -10.14 -0.33 35.76
N ILE A 272 -9.53 0.86 35.86
CA ILE A 272 -10.12 2.12 35.41
C ILE A 272 -10.31 2.11 33.90
N LEU A 273 -9.31 1.68 33.12
CA LEU A 273 -9.39 1.59 31.66
C LEU A 273 -10.46 0.58 31.22
N GLU A 274 -10.54 -0.57 31.86
CA GLU A 274 -11.58 -1.57 31.59
C GLU A 274 -12.99 -1.02 31.86
N ALA A 275 -13.17 -0.28 32.95
CA ALA A 275 -14.45 0.34 33.28
C ALA A 275 -14.83 1.43 32.25
N ILE A 276 -13.87 2.25 31.79
CA ILE A 276 -14.07 3.25 30.73
C ILE A 276 -14.42 2.57 29.40
N LYS A 277 -13.77 1.45 29.08
CA LYS A 277 -14.05 0.67 27.84
C LYS A 277 -15.47 0.13 27.83
N GLN A 278 -15.99 -0.31 28.98
CA GLN A 278 -17.37 -0.79 29.13
C GLN A 278 -18.40 0.34 29.14
N ASN A 279 -18.08 1.47 29.79
CA ASN A 279 -18.94 2.65 29.85
C ASN A 279 -18.13 3.95 29.74
N PRO A 280 -18.04 4.57 28.53
CA PRO A 280 -17.32 5.83 28.34
C PRO A 280 -17.85 7.01 29.18
N PHE A 281 -19.07 6.91 29.71
CA PHE A 281 -19.71 7.94 30.55
C PHE A 281 -19.54 7.69 32.04
N VAL A 282 -18.72 6.69 32.43
CA VAL A 282 -18.51 6.30 33.82
C VAL A 282 -17.99 7.49 34.64
N THR A 283 -18.63 7.73 35.79
CA THR A 283 -18.25 8.81 36.72
C THR A 283 -17.12 8.36 37.66
N GLN A 284 -16.44 9.34 38.26
CA GLN A 284 -15.41 9.04 39.26
C GLN A 284 -15.96 8.36 40.52
N GLU A 285 -17.22 8.56 40.83
CA GLU A 285 -17.94 7.90 41.94
C GLU A 285 -18.12 6.42 41.63
N GLU A 286 -18.65 6.11 40.44
CA GLU A 286 -18.81 4.73 39.95
C GLU A 286 -17.46 4.01 39.82
N LEU A 287 -16.42 4.68 39.30
CA LEU A 287 -15.06 4.13 39.25
C LEU A 287 -14.51 3.82 40.66
N SER A 288 -14.84 4.64 41.67
CA SER A 288 -14.46 4.37 43.06
C SER A 288 -15.07 3.07 43.55
N GLY A 289 -16.34 2.83 43.23
CA GLY A 289 -17.02 1.57 43.56
C GLY A 289 -16.47 0.35 42.81
N ILE A 290 -16.24 0.49 41.49
CA ILE A 290 -15.74 -0.60 40.63
C ILE A 290 -14.31 -1.01 41.00
N VAL A 291 -13.42 -0.03 41.20
CA VAL A 291 -12.00 -0.30 41.47
C VAL A 291 -11.73 -0.62 42.93
N GLY A 292 -12.61 -0.18 43.84
CA GLY A 292 -12.49 -0.39 45.29
C GLY A 292 -11.48 0.50 45.96
N ILE A 293 -11.28 1.74 45.48
CA ILE A 293 -10.37 2.76 46.06
C ILE A 293 -11.05 4.11 46.22
N ALA A 294 -10.59 4.91 47.18
CA ALA A 294 -11.17 6.22 47.44
C ALA A 294 -11.17 7.13 46.20
N LYS A 295 -12.22 7.95 46.03
CA LYS A 295 -12.42 8.88 44.90
C LYS A 295 -11.20 9.79 44.66
N LEU A 296 -10.50 10.21 45.72
CA LEU A 296 -9.26 10.98 45.61
C LEU A 296 -8.17 10.19 44.83
N ASN A 297 -8.08 8.89 45.05
CA ASN A 297 -7.12 8.03 44.37
C ASN A 297 -7.55 7.74 42.92
N ILE A 298 -8.87 7.64 42.64
CA ILE A 298 -9.38 7.60 41.26
C ILE A 298 -8.96 8.88 40.54
N ASN A 299 -9.19 10.05 41.09
CA ASN A 299 -8.78 11.33 40.52
C ASN A 299 -7.27 11.38 40.19
N LYS A 300 -6.42 10.93 41.10
CA LYS A 300 -4.96 10.90 40.90
C LYS A 300 -4.59 9.93 39.72
N ASN A 301 -5.25 8.76 39.65
CA ASN A 301 -4.99 7.80 38.59
C ASN A 301 -5.50 8.31 37.24
N MET A 302 -6.71 8.89 37.20
CA MET A 302 -7.29 9.49 36.00
C MET A 302 -6.42 10.63 35.46
N LYS A 303 -5.96 11.53 36.36
CA LYS A 303 -5.05 12.64 36.01
C LYS A 303 -3.75 12.11 35.41
N LYS A 304 -3.14 11.08 36.02
CA LYS A 304 -1.92 10.44 35.46
C LYS A 304 -2.18 9.79 34.10
N LEU A 305 -3.34 9.15 33.91
CA LEU A 305 -3.71 8.56 32.62
C LEU A 305 -3.92 9.65 31.55
N GLN A 306 -4.48 10.80 31.90
CA GLN A 306 -4.62 11.97 31.02
C GLN A 306 -3.26 12.62 30.71
N GLU A 307 -2.42 12.89 31.73
CA GLU A 307 -1.08 13.45 31.57
C GLU A 307 -0.19 12.57 30.69
N ASN A 308 -0.39 11.27 30.76
CA ASN A 308 0.30 10.30 29.92
C ASN A 308 -0.38 10.08 28.54
N GLY A 309 -1.45 10.81 28.22
CA GLY A 309 -2.13 10.72 26.94
C GLY A 309 -2.89 9.41 26.69
N ILE A 310 -3.15 8.61 27.76
CA ILE A 310 -3.83 7.30 27.64
C ILE A 310 -5.35 7.49 27.54
N ILE A 311 -5.90 8.48 28.24
CA ILE A 311 -7.31 8.85 28.17
C ILE A 311 -7.46 10.35 27.92
N GLU A 312 -8.56 10.73 27.26
CA GLU A 312 -8.96 12.14 27.19
C GLU A 312 -10.45 12.32 27.51
N ARG A 313 -10.82 13.53 27.90
CA ARG A 313 -12.21 13.92 28.08
C ARG A 313 -12.73 14.55 26.79
N VAL A 314 -13.79 14.00 26.23
CA VAL A 314 -14.46 14.53 25.04
C VAL A 314 -15.80 15.16 25.45
N GLY A 315 -16.00 16.42 25.08
CA GLY A 315 -17.23 17.18 25.44
C GLY A 315 -17.13 17.96 26.74
N ALA A 316 -18.28 18.44 27.25
CA ALA A 316 -18.37 19.27 28.42
C ALA A 316 -18.18 18.48 29.73
N ASP A 317 -17.73 19.15 30.82
CA ASP A 317 -17.42 18.52 32.10
C ASP A 317 -18.58 17.72 32.70
N LYS A 318 -19.83 18.13 32.47
CA LYS A 318 -21.02 17.46 33.03
C LYS A 318 -21.55 16.28 32.19
N ASN A 319 -21.43 16.36 30.86
CA ASN A 319 -22.02 15.38 29.92
C ASN A 319 -21.00 14.81 28.94
N GLY A 320 -19.71 15.03 29.14
CA GLY A 320 -18.66 14.48 28.30
C GLY A 320 -18.39 13.00 28.58
N SER A 321 -17.72 12.34 27.64
CA SER A 321 -17.30 10.95 27.75
C SER A 321 -15.77 10.86 27.86
N TRP A 322 -15.30 9.73 28.37
CA TRP A 322 -13.89 9.36 28.36
C TRP A 322 -13.57 8.61 27.09
N GLN A 323 -12.53 9.02 26.39
CA GLN A 323 -12.00 8.29 25.25
C GLN A 323 -10.62 7.73 25.61
N ILE A 324 -10.42 6.44 25.39
CA ILE A 324 -9.10 5.80 25.53
C ILE A 324 -8.33 6.05 24.24
N LYS A 325 -7.15 6.67 24.35
CA LYS A 325 -6.28 7.01 23.20
C LYS A 325 -5.30 5.89 22.83
N THR A 326 -5.13 4.93 23.73
CA THR A 326 -4.26 3.76 23.52
C THR A 326 -5.00 2.51 23.90
N GLU A 327 -5.09 1.57 22.97
CA GLU A 327 -5.38 0.18 23.30
C GLU A 327 -4.09 -0.50 23.75
N GLU A 328 -4.18 -1.31 24.82
CA GLU A 328 -3.07 -2.17 25.28
C GLU A 328 -2.64 -3.17 24.20
#